data_c71995b452f3cff758287c0a0b1c4fc9
#
_entry.id   c71995b452f3cff758287c0a0b1c4fc9
#
_cell.length_a   1.000
_cell.length_b   1.000
_cell.length_c   1.000
_cell.angle_alpha   90.00
_cell.angle_beta   90.00
_cell.angle_gamma   90.00
#
_symmetry.space_group_name_H-M   'P 1'
#
loop_
_entity.id
_entity.type
_entity.pdbx_description
1 polymer ?
#
loop_
_entity_poly.entity_id
_entity_poly.type
_entity_poly.pdbx_seq_one_letter_code
_entity_poly.pdbx_strand_id
1 'polypeptide(L)'
;MPEWIEPSLKARNGWPDWREALARIHADPADAKARERLAYDEVFANQLALLLVRGEARSKRGRALQGDGRLRDALKLPYSPTGAQARTMREIEGDMAQIQPMLRLLQGDVGSGKTLVALMALLIAAEADAQGALLAPTEILARQHFDNLGRMLAGLDVRIAILTGRDKGKVREATLMGVASGEIDILIGTHAIFQEGVTYKDLGLVVVDEQHRFGVAERMMLQAKAAVPPHLLVMTATPIPRTLQLASHGEMDVSKLDEMPPGREPIQTTVISEDKLDAVIAGLGRHLDAGKQAYWVCPLVEESEKSDLQAAEARAVTLTARFGDKVGLVHGRMKGPEKDAVMARFAAGELGVLVATTVIEVGVDVPNATLIVIEHADRFGLAQLHQLRGRVGRGGGQSHCILLRGNGLSETSRARLGLMRDTTDGFVIAERDLELRGAGELLGTRQSGEQTFRLATPDSLASLIVSANADARLLEDQDRALKTERGQAARMALYLFERDAAVGLLRAG
;
A
#
# COMPACT_ATOMS: atom_id res chain seq x y z
N MET A 1 -37.29 2.94 18.28
CA MET A 1 -36.51 2.46 17.16
C MET A 1 -36.06 1.05 17.52
N PRO A 2 -36.20 0.05 16.66
CA PRO A 2 -35.70 -1.27 16.98
C PRO A 2 -34.16 -1.25 17.12
N GLU A 3 -33.61 -2.25 17.82
CA GLU A 3 -32.18 -2.33 18.14
C GLU A 3 -31.42 -3.10 17.05
N TRP A 4 -30.25 -2.60 16.66
CA TRP A 4 -29.40 -3.26 15.66
C TRP A 4 -28.19 -4.01 16.25
N ILE A 5 -27.79 -3.70 17.49
CA ILE A 5 -26.70 -4.40 18.17
C ILE A 5 -27.19 -5.79 18.61
N GLU A 6 -26.28 -6.75 18.55
CA GLU A 6 -26.53 -8.07 19.08
C GLU A 6 -26.79 -7.98 20.62
N PRO A 7 -27.89 -8.57 21.12
CA PRO A 7 -28.33 -8.38 22.50
C PRO A 7 -27.29 -8.78 23.56
N SER A 8 -26.54 -9.86 23.34
CA SER A 8 -25.52 -10.32 24.29
C SER A 8 -24.32 -9.37 24.32
N LEU A 9 -23.94 -8.79 23.19
CA LEU A 9 -22.88 -7.78 23.10
C LEU A 9 -23.28 -6.49 23.83
N LYS A 10 -24.51 -6.03 23.63
CA LYS A 10 -25.05 -4.86 24.31
C LYS A 10 -25.07 -5.04 25.82
N ALA A 11 -25.59 -6.19 26.30
CA ALA A 11 -25.64 -6.50 27.72
C ALA A 11 -24.26 -6.59 28.37
N ARG A 12 -23.31 -7.26 27.71
CA ARG A 12 -21.92 -7.40 28.18
C ARG A 12 -21.21 -6.06 28.39
N ASN A 13 -21.48 -5.08 27.51
CA ASN A 13 -20.86 -3.76 27.61
C ASN A 13 -21.65 -2.78 28.47
N GLY A 14 -22.86 -3.15 28.92
CA GLY A 14 -23.74 -2.28 29.69
C GLY A 14 -24.20 -1.04 28.93
N TRP A 15 -24.39 -1.19 27.61
CA TRP A 15 -24.79 -0.06 26.77
C TRP A 15 -26.30 0.21 26.86
N PRO A 16 -26.70 1.49 26.92
CA PRO A 16 -28.11 1.88 26.83
C PRO A 16 -28.67 1.63 25.42
N ASP A 17 -29.98 1.70 25.28
CA ASP A 17 -30.64 1.75 23.98
C ASP A 17 -30.24 3.04 23.23
N TRP A 18 -30.30 3.01 21.89
CA TRP A 18 -29.85 4.15 21.07
C TRP A 18 -30.50 5.48 21.46
N ARG A 19 -31.85 5.49 21.67
CA ARG A 19 -32.57 6.70 22.10
C ARG A 19 -32.11 7.19 23.48
N GLU A 20 -31.90 6.27 24.39
CA GLU A 20 -31.41 6.56 25.72
C GLU A 20 -29.97 7.08 25.67
N ALA A 21 -29.09 6.47 24.86
CA ALA A 21 -27.72 6.96 24.66
C ALA A 21 -27.73 8.41 24.12
N LEU A 22 -28.56 8.69 23.13
CA LEU A 22 -28.70 10.02 22.55
C LEU A 22 -29.21 11.04 23.60
N ALA A 23 -30.23 10.70 24.39
CA ALA A 23 -30.74 11.55 25.46
C ALA A 23 -29.68 11.80 26.54
N ARG A 24 -28.93 10.78 26.95
CA ARG A 24 -27.89 10.88 27.97
C ARG A 24 -26.74 11.77 27.51
N ILE A 25 -26.27 11.66 26.26
CA ILE A 25 -25.17 12.47 25.75
C ILE A 25 -25.55 13.94 25.60
N HIS A 26 -26.84 14.23 25.33
CA HIS A 26 -27.36 15.58 25.31
C HIS A 26 -27.51 16.19 26.73
N ALA A 27 -27.82 15.36 27.71
CA ALA A 27 -27.93 15.82 29.11
C ALA A 27 -26.55 15.96 29.78
N ASP A 28 -25.66 14.99 29.51
CA ASP A 28 -24.27 14.97 30.00
C ASP A 28 -23.33 14.53 28.87
N PRO A 29 -22.63 15.48 28.24
CA PRO A 29 -21.64 15.18 27.20
C PRO A 29 -20.46 14.30 27.68
N ALA A 30 -20.28 14.15 29.01
CA ALA A 30 -19.23 13.32 29.60
C ALA A 30 -19.67 11.87 29.88
N ASP A 31 -20.95 11.50 29.62
CA ASP A 31 -21.43 10.12 29.82
C ASP A 31 -20.66 9.15 28.92
N ALA A 32 -19.69 8.45 29.54
CA ALA A 32 -18.78 7.55 28.84
C ALA A 32 -19.51 6.39 28.16
N LYS A 33 -20.57 5.84 28.79
CA LYS A 33 -21.30 4.70 28.26
C LYS A 33 -22.20 5.09 27.07
N ALA A 34 -22.82 6.25 27.13
CA ALA A 34 -23.58 6.78 26.02
C ALA A 34 -22.68 7.11 24.82
N ARG A 35 -21.52 7.71 25.08
CA ARG A 35 -20.51 8.02 24.06
C ARG A 35 -19.96 6.76 23.40
N GLU A 36 -19.57 5.77 24.21
CA GLU A 36 -19.06 4.47 23.71
C GLU A 36 -20.09 3.77 22.82
N ARG A 37 -21.37 3.79 23.24
CA ARG A 37 -22.47 3.23 22.47
C ARG A 37 -22.63 3.90 21.11
N LEU A 38 -22.69 5.22 21.05
CA LEU A 38 -22.86 5.94 19.79
C LEU A 38 -21.63 5.80 18.87
N ALA A 39 -20.42 5.75 19.43
CA ALA A 39 -19.22 5.45 18.68
C ALA A 39 -19.27 4.03 18.09
N TYR A 40 -19.75 3.05 18.86
CA TYR A 40 -19.93 1.70 18.37
C TYR A 40 -20.93 1.65 17.20
N ASP A 41 -22.05 2.38 17.29
CA ASP A 41 -23.06 2.42 16.23
C ASP A 41 -22.49 2.90 14.90
N GLU A 42 -21.66 3.94 14.94
CA GLU A 42 -20.97 4.47 13.75
C GLU A 42 -20.00 3.44 13.16
N VAL A 43 -19.20 2.79 14.02
CA VAL A 43 -18.25 1.75 13.58
C VAL A 43 -18.98 0.54 13.02
N PHE A 44 -20.07 0.10 13.65
CA PHE A 44 -20.92 -0.99 13.17
C PHE A 44 -21.52 -0.70 11.80
N ALA A 45 -22.10 0.50 11.62
CA ALA A 45 -22.65 0.92 10.34
C ALA A 45 -21.58 0.92 9.23
N ASN A 46 -20.37 1.38 9.55
CA ASN A 46 -19.25 1.34 8.61
C ASN A 46 -18.86 -0.11 8.25
N GLN A 47 -18.74 -1.01 9.24
CA GLN A 47 -18.39 -2.41 9.01
C GLN A 47 -19.46 -3.13 8.19
N LEU A 48 -20.74 -2.90 8.50
CA LEU A 48 -21.85 -3.46 7.74
C LEU A 48 -21.84 -2.96 6.28
N ALA A 49 -21.59 -1.67 6.06
CA ALA A 49 -21.50 -1.11 4.70
C ALA A 49 -20.39 -1.80 3.89
N LEU A 50 -19.19 -1.98 4.47
CA LEU A 50 -18.08 -2.67 3.82
C LEU A 50 -18.42 -4.13 3.48
N LEU A 51 -19.08 -4.84 4.39
CA LEU A 51 -19.51 -6.22 4.15
C LEU A 51 -20.55 -6.31 3.02
N LEU A 52 -21.51 -5.38 2.95
CA LEU A 52 -22.49 -5.33 1.87
C LEU A 52 -21.82 -5.06 0.50
N VAL A 53 -20.85 -4.15 0.45
CA VAL A 53 -20.03 -3.90 -0.76
C VAL A 53 -19.28 -5.17 -1.18
N ARG A 54 -18.67 -5.86 -0.20
CA ARG A 54 -18.00 -7.15 -0.44
C ARG A 54 -18.97 -8.20 -0.96
N GLY A 55 -20.15 -8.30 -0.33
CA GLY A 55 -21.21 -9.23 -0.72
C GLY A 55 -21.67 -9.02 -2.15
N GLU A 56 -21.86 -7.76 -2.57
CA GLU A 56 -22.20 -7.39 -3.95
C GLU A 56 -21.08 -7.75 -4.93
N ALA A 57 -19.84 -7.41 -4.59
CA ALA A 57 -18.68 -7.76 -5.42
C ALA A 57 -18.57 -9.29 -5.62
N ARG A 58 -18.83 -10.08 -4.58
CA ARG A 58 -18.81 -11.55 -4.62
C ARG A 58 -20.05 -12.18 -5.28
N SER A 59 -21.16 -11.47 -5.36
CA SER A 59 -22.38 -11.96 -6.05
C SER A 59 -22.22 -11.98 -7.56
N LYS A 60 -21.33 -11.15 -8.10
CA LYS A 60 -20.99 -11.14 -9.52
C LYS A 60 -20.26 -12.43 -9.87
N ARG A 61 -20.74 -13.14 -10.87
CA ARG A 61 -20.02 -14.30 -11.40
C ARG A 61 -18.79 -13.82 -12.14
N GLY A 62 -17.63 -14.17 -11.61
CA GLY A 62 -16.36 -14.07 -12.27
C GLY A 62 -16.03 -15.33 -13.07
N ARG A 63 -14.77 -15.58 -13.31
CA ARG A 63 -14.22 -16.77 -13.96
C ARG A 63 -13.25 -17.46 -13.01
N ALA A 64 -13.37 -18.77 -12.86
CA ALA A 64 -12.36 -19.56 -12.17
C ALA A 64 -11.11 -19.67 -13.06
N LEU A 65 -9.95 -19.32 -12.52
CA LEU A 65 -8.66 -19.46 -13.17
C LEU A 65 -7.89 -20.60 -12.50
N GLN A 66 -7.85 -21.74 -13.16
CA GLN A 66 -7.11 -22.91 -12.72
C GLN A 66 -5.93 -23.13 -13.65
N GLY A 67 -4.74 -22.75 -13.20
CA GLY A 67 -3.51 -22.98 -13.94
C GLY A 67 -3.09 -24.46 -13.86
N ASP A 68 -2.51 -24.96 -14.94
CA ASP A 68 -1.98 -26.34 -15.04
C ASP A 68 -0.58 -26.51 -14.40
N GLY A 69 0.04 -25.43 -13.95
CA GLY A 69 1.36 -25.42 -13.31
C GLY A 69 2.54 -25.33 -14.28
N ARG A 70 2.34 -25.51 -15.58
CA ARG A 70 3.42 -25.62 -16.58
C ARG A 70 4.41 -24.45 -16.59
N LEU A 71 3.92 -23.22 -16.41
CA LEU A 71 4.76 -22.03 -16.40
C LEU A 71 5.44 -21.84 -15.03
N ARG A 72 4.70 -22.08 -13.95
CA ARG A 72 5.20 -21.95 -12.59
C ARG A 72 6.27 -22.99 -12.27
N ASP A 73 6.11 -24.24 -12.72
CA ASP A 73 7.10 -25.31 -12.54
C ASP A 73 8.35 -25.10 -13.40
N ALA A 74 8.21 -24.48 -14.56
CA ALA A 74 9.32 -24.14 -15.43
C ALA A 74 10.09 -22.88 -14.98
N LEU A 75 9.52 -22.07 -14.08
CA LEU A 75 10.14 -20.85 -13.56
C LEU A 75 11.34 -21.19 -12.67
N LYS A 76 12.52 -20.78 -13.11
CA LYS A 76 13.77 -20.98 -12.35
C LYS A 76 14.00 -19.81 -11.40
N LEU A 77 13.73 -20.02 -10.13
CA LEU A 77 14.05 -19.04 -9.09
C LEU A 77 15.45 -19.30 -8.53
N PRO A 78 16.28 -18.26 -8.30
CA PRO A 78 17.61 -18.43 -7.70
C PRO A 78 17.56 -18.73 -6.19
N TYR A 79 16.36 -18.75 -5.60
CA TYR A 79 16.10 -18.99 -4.17
C TYR A 79 14.75 -19.71 -3.98
N SER A 80 14.59 -20.38 -2.86
CA SER A 80 13.30 -20.94 -2.47
C SER A 80 12.41 -19.86 -1.86
N PRO A 81 11.10 -19.86 -2.15
CA PRO A 81 10.14 -18.97 -1.48
C PRO A 81 10.16 -19.17 0.04
N THR A 82 9.93 -18.09 0.79
CA THR A 82 9.73 -18.17 2.25
C THR A 82 8.42 -18.88 2.59
N GLY A 83 8.27 -19.31 3.84
CA GLY A 83 7.03 -19.92 4.32
C GLY A 83 5.82 -19.00 4.13
N ALA A 84 5.99 -17.68 4.40
CA ALA A 84 4.96 -16.67 4.19
C ALA A 84 4.59 -16.50 2.71
N GLN A 85 5.56 -16.49 1.80
CA GLN A 85 5.31 -16.42 0.36
C GLN A 85 4.58 -17.67 -0.13
N ALA A 86 5.03 -18.87 0.26
CA ALA A 86 4.40 -20.12 -0.13
C ALA A 86 2.96 -20.25 0.41
N ARG A 87 2.70 -19.79 1.63
CA ARG A 87 1.35 -19.70 2.21
C ARG A 87 0.46 -18.79 1.37
N THR A 88 0.94 -17.57 1.10
CA THR A 88 0.20 -16.56 0.36
C THR A 88 -0.09 -16.99 -1.09
N MET A 89 0.85 -17.63 -1.77
CA MET A 89 0.64 -18.16 -3.11
C MET A 89 -0.50 -19.18 -3.13
N ARG A 90 -0.56 -20.10 -2.14
CA ARG A 90 -1.67 -21.06 -2.01
C ARG A 90 -3.01 -20.38 -1.72
N GLU A 91 -3.04 -19.35 -0.89
CA GLU A 91 -4.25 -18.58 -0.63
C GLU A 91 -4.78 -17.92 -1.91
N ILE A 92 -3.91 -17.29 -2.69
CA ILE A 92 -4.25 -16.64 -3.95
C ILE A 92 -4.72 -17.67 -4.99
N GLU A 93 -4.02 -18.78 -5.13
CA GLU A 93 -4.39 -19.86 -6.04
C GLU A 93 -5.77 -20.45 -5.68
N GLY A 94 -6.02 -20.67 -4.40
CA GLY A 94 -7.33 -21.13 -3.91
C GLY A 94 -8.45 -20.15 -4.20
N ASP A 95 -8.21 -18.84 -4.08
CA ASP A 95 -9.20 -17.82 -4.42
C ASP A 95 -9.43 -17.72 -5.93
N MET A 96 -8.36 -17.74 -6.74
CA MET A 96 -8.45 -17.65 -8.19
C MET A 96 -9.16 -18.86 -8.80
N ALA A 97 -9.11 -20.01 -8.14
CA ALA A 97 -9.83 -21.21 -8.56
C ALA A 97 -11.35 -21.14 -8.32
N GLN A 98 -11.86 -20.12 -7.62
CA GLN A 98 -13.28 -19.92 -7.39
C GLN A 98 -13.94 -19.12 -8.52
N ILE A 99 -15.27 -19.34 -8.70
CA ILE A 99 -16.07 -18.54 -9.64
C ILE A 99 -16.23 -17.10 -9.14
N GLN A 100 -16.19 -16.89 -7.83
CA GLN A 100 -16.25 -15.56 -7.24
C GLN A 100 -14.94 -14.80 -7.49
N PRO A 101 -15.00 -13.54 -7.96
CA PRO A 101 -13.80 -12.74 -8.14
C PRO A 101 -13.03 -12.59 -6.82
N MET A 102 -11.75 -12.94 -6.83
CA MET A 102 -10.86 -12.65 -5.72
C MET A 102 -10.76 -11.13 -5.51
N LEU A 103 -10.84 -10.69 -4.27
CA LEU A 103 -10.51 -9.34 -3.85
C LEU A 103 -9.57 -9.44 -2.65
N ARG A 104 -8.26 -9.38 -2.91
CA ARG A 104 -7.23 -9.66 -1.90
C ARG A 104 -6.18 -8.57 -1.79
N LEU A 105 -5.85 -8.23 -0.54
CA LEU A 105 -4.77 -7.30 -0.18
C LEU A 105 -3.52 -8.11 0.24
N LEU A 106 -2.43 -7.93 -0.47
CA LEU A 106 -1.11 -8.48 -0.15
C LEU A 106 -0.29 -7.41 0.58
N GLN A 107 -0.10 -7.62 1.86
CA GLN A 107 0.74 -6.76 2.70
C GLN A 107 2.10 -7.39 2.91
N GLY A 108 3.14 -6.59 2.84
CA GLY A 108 4.49 -7.04 3.17
C GLY A 108 5.46 -5.88 3.11
N ASP A 109 6.46 -5.95 3.93
CA ASP A 109 7.50 -4.93 4.00
C ASP A 109 8.23 -4.74 2.67
N VAL A 110 8.98 -3.65 2.54
CA VAL A 110 9.84 -3.40 1.37
C VAL A 110 10.85 -4.54 1.24
N GLY A 111 10.82 -5.22 0.08
CA GLY A 111 11.71 -6.36 -0.20
C GLY A 111 11.26 -7.71 0.37
N SER A 112 10.03 -7.83 0.88
CA SER A 112 9.44 -9.13 1.30
C SER A 112 9.12 -10.07 0.13
N GLY A 113 9.29 -9.61 -1.12
CA GLY A 113 9.05 -10.42 -2.32
C GLY A 113 7.61 -10.39 -2.84
N LYS A 114 6.85 -9.34 -2.59
CA LYS A 114 5.49 -9.15 -3.15
C LYS A 114 5.44 -9.34 -4.66
N THR A 115 6.46 -8.84 -5.39
CA THR A 115 6.55 -8.99 -6.85
C THR A 115 6.61 -10.45 -7.30
N LEU A 116 7.28 -11.33 -6.55
CA LEU A 116 7.28 -12.76 -6.84
C LEU A 116 5.88 -13.37 -6.68
N VAL A 117 5.18 -13.03 -5.60
CA VAL A 117 3.81 -13.51 -5.37
C VAL A 117 2.85 -13.02 -6.47
N ALA A 118 2.99 -11.75 -6.88
CA ALA A 118 2.24 -11.18 -8.00
C ALA A 118 2.55 -11.89 -9.32
N LEU A 119 3.82 -12.18 -9.59
CA LEU A 119 4.23 -12.95 -10.78
C LEU A 119 3.59 -14.33 -10.80
N MET A 120 3.60 -15.07 -9.68
CA MET A 120 2.97 -16.38 -9.60
C MET A 120 1.47 -16.31 -9.87
N ALA A 121 0.77 -15.29 -9.37
CA ALA A 121 -0.65 -15.06 -9.68
C ALA A 121 -0.87 -14.74 -11.19
N LEU A 122 0.00 -13.93 -11.79
CA LEU A 122 -0.06 -13.62 -13.22
C LEU A 122 0.20 -14.86 -14.09
N LEU A 123 1.09 -15.75 -13.65
CA LEU A 123 1.33 -17.03 -14.34
C LEU A 123 0.12 -17.96 -14.25
N ILE A 124 -0.59 -18.01 -13.11
CA ILE A 124 -1.86 -18.76 -13.00
C ILE A 124 -2.87 -18.25 -14.03
N ALA A 125 -2.98 -16.95 -14.21
CA ALA A 125 -3.88 -16.38 -15.23
C ALA A 125 -3.45 -16.80 -16.64
N ALA A 126 -2.16 -16.70 -16.98
CA ALA A 126 -1.62 -17.11 -18.28
C ALA A 126 -1.78 -18.62 -18.54
N GLU A 127 -1.57 -19.48 -17.53
CA GLU A 127 -1.81 -20.93 -17.61
C GLU A 127 -3.29 -21.27 -17.85
N ALA A 128 -4.21 -20.39 -17.43
CA ALA A 128 -5.66 -20.53 -17.65
C ALA A 128 -6.12 -19.80 -18.93
N ASP A 129 -5.22 -19.48 -19.87
CA ASP A 129 -5.48 -18.74 -21.12
C ASP A 129 -6.18 -17.38 -20.90
N ALA A 130 -5.92 -16.74 -19.75
CA ALA A 130 -6.43 -15.41 -19.43
C ALA A 130 -5.29 -14.39 -19.35
N GLN A 131 -5.62 -13.13 -19.64
CA GLN A 131 -4.65 -12.04 -19.57
C GLN A 131 -4.54 -11.50 -18.14
N GLY A 132 -3.31 -11.11 -17.77
CA GLY A 132 -3.01 -10.39 -16.54
C GLY A 132 -2.64 -8.94 -16.81
N ALA A 133 -3.04 -8.04 -15.91
CA ALA A 133 -2.62 -6.64 -15.93
C ALA A 133 -1.90 -6.29 -14.63
N LEU A 134 -0.72 -5.63 -14.71
CA LEU A 134 0.00 -5.12 -13.56
C LEU A 134 0.07 -3.60 -13.62
N LEU A 135 -0.60 -2.96 -12.68
CA LEU A 135 -0.68 -1.52 -12.56
C LEU A 135 0.35 -1.01 -11.56
N ALA A 136 1.24 -0.14 -12.02
CA ALA A 136 2.21 0.56 -11.19
C ALA A 136 1.87 2.05 -11.08
N PRO A 137 2.14 2.71 -9.94
CA PRO A 137 1.78 4.11 -9.73
C PRO A 137 2.58 5.10 -10.58
N THR A 138 3.75 4.72 -11.05
CA THR A 138 4.62 5.58 -11.87
C THR A 138 5.23 4.80 -13.03
N GLU A 139 5.63 5.54 -14.08
CA GLU A 139 6.29 4.94 -15.24
C GLU A 139 7.62 4.26 -14.91
N ILE A 140 8.37 4.83 -13.97
CA ILE A 140 9.64 4.26 -13.51
C ILE A 140 9.40 2.86 -12.91
N LEU A 141 8.41 2.74 -12.04
CA LEU A 141 8.06 1.44 -11.45
C LEU A 141 7.49 0.48 -12.49
N ALA A 142 6.67 0.96 -13.43
CA ALA A 142 6.17 0.12 -14.51
C ALA A 142 7.32 -0.48 -15.35
N ARG A 143 8.32 0.33 -15.72
CA ARG A 143 9.52 -0.12 -16.42
C ARG A 143 10.33 -1.09 -15.57
N GLN A 144 10.52 -0.80 -14.29
CA GLN A 144 11.24 -1.69 -13.38
C GLN A 144 10.54 -3.05 -13.23
N HIS A 145 9.20 -3.07 -13.12
CA HIS A 145 8.44 -4.33 -13.13
C HIS A 145 8.63 -5.06 -14.47
N PHE A 146 8.52 -4.35 -15.60
CA PHE A 146 8.70 -4.93 -16.92
C PHE A 146 10.08 -5.58 -17.07
N ASP A 147 11.15 -4.89 -16.70
CA ASP A 147 12.51 -5.40 -16.79
C ASP A 147 12.77 -6.59 -15.84
N ASN A 148 12.22 -6.51 -14.62
CA ASN A 148 12.38 -7.56 -13.63
C ASN A 148 11.61 -8.82 -14.01
N LEU A 149 10.33 -8.69 -14.41
CA LEU A 149 9.53 -9.81 -14.85
C LEU A 149 10.09 -10.40 -16.15
N GLY A 150 10.52 -9.56 -17.11
CA GLY A 150 11.15 -10.01 -18.34
C GLY A 150 12.37 -10.89 -18.11
N ARG A 151 13.22 -10.52 -17.13
CA ARG A 151 14.38 -11.36 -16.75
C ARG A 151 13.96 -12.68 -16.10
N MET A 152 12.94 -12.67 -15.24
CA MET A 152 12.45 -13.87 -14.55
C MET A 152 11.73 -14.81 -15.51
N LEU A 153 11.03 -14.27 -16.50
CA LEU A 153 10.26 -15.02 -17.51
C LEU A 153 11.11 -15.45 -18.72
N ALA A 154 12.40 -15.11 -18.74
CA ALA A 154 13.26 -15.44 -19.87
C ALA A 154 13.30 -16.96 -20.13
N GLY A 155 12.89 -17.36 -21.34
CA GLY A 155 12.80 -18.76 -21.75
C GLY A 155 11.47 -19.45 -21.45
N LEU A 156 10.49 -18.74 -20.89
CA LEU A 156 9.11 -19.20 -20.78
C LEU A 156 8.28 -18.68 -21.97
N ASP A 157 7.26 -19.43 -22.35
CA ASP A 157 6.30 -19.02 -23.38
C ASP A 157 5.24 -18.10 -22.76
N VAL A 158 5.68 -16.90 -22.34
CA VAL A 158 4.85 -15.83 -21.80
C VAL A 158 5.26 -14.51 -22.40
N ARG A 159 4.34 -13.82 -23.04
CA ARG A 159 4.59 -12.53 -23.70
C ARG A 159 4.14 -11.40 -22.81
N ILE A 160 5.08 -10.55 -22.45
CA ILE A 160 4.82 -9.35 -21.64
C ILE A 160 4.98 -8.09 -22.49
N ALA A 161 4.19 -7.08 -22.20
CA ALA A 161 4.33 -5.76 -22.79
C ALA A 161 4.19 -4.66 -21.74
N ILE A 162 4.68 -3.47 -22.09
CA ILE A 162 4.52 -2.26 -21.27
C ILE A 162 3.70 -1.22 -22.01
N LEU A 163 2.84 -0.49 -21.29
CA LEU A 163 2.08 0.62 -21.79
C LEU A 163 2.02 1.76 -20.77
N THR A 164 2.60 2.89 -21.12
CA THR A 164 2.65 4.10 -20.29
C THR A 164 2.10 5.30 -21.03
N GLY A 165 1.94 6.43 -20.34
CA GLY A 165 1.49 7.69 -20.98
C GLY A 165 2.45 8.24 -22.04
N ARG A 166 3.73 7.79 -22.05
CA ARG A 166 4.73 8.22 -23.03
C ARG A 166 4.72 7.43 -24.33
N ASP A 167 4.12 6.25 -24.34
CA ASP A 167 4.09 5.39 -25.51
C ASP A 167 3.11 5.95 -26.54
N LYS A 168 3.60 6.21 -27.77
CA LYS A 168 2.84 6.87 -28.86
C LYS A 168 3.07 6.17 -30.20
N GLY A 169 2.20 6.46 -31.16
CA GLY A 169 2.31 6.00 -32.53
C GLY A 169 2.32 4.47 -32.67
N LYS A 170 3.11 3.96 -33.62
CA LYS A 170 3.13 2.54 -34.00
C LYS A 170 3.40 1.56 -32.84
N VAL A 171 4.26 1.94 -31.90
CA VAL A 171 4.57 1.07 -30.74
C VAL A 171 3.33 0.90 -29.86
N ARG A 172 2.63 2.01 -29.56
CA ARG A 172 1.38 1.95 -28.80
C ARG A 172 0.32 1.13 -29.54
N GLU A 173 0.14 1.38 -30.84
CA GLU A 173 -0.83 0.66 -31.68
C GLU A 173 -0.54 -0.85 -31.71
N ALA A 174 0.72 -1.26 -31.88
CA ALA A 174 1.11 -2.66 -31.86
C ALA A 174 0.81 -3.31 -30.49
N THR A 175 1.12 -2.61 -29.36
CA THR A 175 0.78 -3.10 -28.03
C THR A 175 -0.72 -3.25 -27.86
N LEU A 176 -1.52 -2.27 -28.28
CA LEU A 176 -2.98 -2.33 -28.18
C LEU A 176 -3.57 -3.47 -29.01
N MET A 177 -3.07 -3.69 -30.23
CA MET A 177 -3.48 -4.84 -31.07
C MET A 177 -3.11 -6.18 -30.44
N GLY A 178 -1.89 -6.30 -29.88
CA GLY A 178 -1.45 -7.51 -29.20
C GLY A 178 -2.27 -7.84 -27.93
N VAL A 179 -2.72 -6.82 -27.19
CA VAL A 179 -3.62 -6.99 -26.05
C VAL A 179 -5.02 -7.43 -26.52
N ALA A 180 -5.55 -6.77 -27.54
CA ALA A 180 -6.88 -7.07 -28.08
C ALA A 180 -6.96 -8.45 -28.76
N SER A 181 -5.89 -8.89 -29.41
CA SER A 181 -5.79 -10.24 -30.00
C SER A 181 -5.56 -11.36 -28.98
N GLY A 182 -5.09 -11.01 -27.78
CA GLY A 182 -4.64 -11.97 -26.76
C GLY A 182 -3.26 -12.53 -27.07
N GLU A 183 -2.48 -11.85 -27.91
CA GLU A 183 -1.08 -12.18 -28.15
C GLU A 183 -0.20 -11.81 -26.94
N ILE A 184 -0.58 -10.76 -26.19
CA ILE A 184 0.10 -10.36 -24.96
C ILE A 184 -0.61 -10.99 -23.76
N ASP A 185 0.13 -11.78 -22.97
CA ASP A 185 -0.40 -12.48 -21.80
C ASP A 185 -0.42 -11.55 -20.58
N ILE A 186 0.61 -10.70 -20.40
CA ILE A 186 0.73 -9.80 -19.25
C ILE A 186 1.02 -8.37 -19.75
N LEU A 187 0.12 -7.44 -19.45
CA LEU A 187 0.32 -6.03 -19.69
C LEU A 187 0.71 -5.30 -18.41
N ILE A 188 1.85 -4.62 -18.44
CA ILE A 188 2.38 -3.83 -17.33
C ILE A 188 2.27 -2.35 -17.69
N GLY A 189 1.89 -1.50 -16.75
CA GLY A 189 1.87 -0.07 -17.03
C GLY A 189 1.34 0.78 -15.90
N THR A 190 1.09 2.04 -16.22
CA THR A 190 0.43 2.99 -15.32
C THR A 190 -1.08 2.96 -15.60
N HIS A 191 -1.85 3.92 -15.07
CA HIS A 191 -3.28 4.08 -15.39
C HIS A 191 -3.58 4.04 -16.91
N ALA A 192 -2.57 4.22 -17.76
CA ALA A 192 -2.70 4.13 -19.21
C ALA A 192 -3.25 2.78 -19.71
N ILE A 193 -3.03 1.69 -18.95
CA ILE A 193 -3.50 0.33 -19.30
C ILE A 193 -5.02 0.15 -19.14
N PHE A 194 -5.69 1.12 -18.51
CA PHE A 194 -7.14 1.12 -18.30
C PHE A 194 -7.87 2.30 -18.95
N GLN A 195 -7.15 3.14 -19.72
CA GLN A 195 -7.76 4.25 -20.46
C GLN A 195 -8.70 3.76 -21.58
N GLU A 196 -9.56 4.64 -22.06
CA GLU A 196 -10.36 4.39 -23.26
C GLU A 196 -9.46 4.00 -24.43
N GLY A 197 -9.88 2.97 -25.19
CA GLY A 197 -9.09 2.42 -26.31
C GLY A 197 -8.20 1.23 -25.93
N VAL A 198 -8.01 0.89 -24.67
CA VAL A 198 -7.40 -0.37 -24.28
C VAL A 198 -8.49 -1.43 -24.12
N THR A 199 -8.47 -2.43 -24.97
CA THR A 199 -9.41 -3.56 -24.94
C THR A 199 -8.62 -4.83 -24.72
N TYR A 200 -8.98 -5.58 -23.69
CA TYR A 200 -8.43 -6.91 -23.42
C TYR A 200 -9.30 -7.95 -24.11
N LYS A 201 -8.67 -9.00 -24.65
CA LYS A 201 -9.39 -10.16 -25.15
C LYS A 201 -10.10 -10.93 -24.02
N ASP A 202 -9.38 -11.19 -22.95
CA ASP A 202 -9.88 -11.92 -21.80
C ASP A 202 -9.08 -11.56 -20.53
N LEU A 203 -9.42 -10.45 -19.89
CA LEU A 203 -8.75 -9.99 -18.67
C LEU A 203 -9.23 -10.81 -17.46
N GLY A 204 -8.36 -11.67 -16.93
CA GLY A 204 -8.67 -12.55 -15.80
C GLY A 204 -8.13 -12.05 -14.45
N LEU A 205 -6.98 -11.37 -14.45
CA LEU A 205 -6.35 -10.88 -13.22
C LEU A 205 -5.85 -9.45 -13.37
N VAL A 206 -6.13 -8.64 -12.35
CA VAL A 206 -5.54 -7.31 -12.17
C VAL A 206 -4.70 -7.29 -10.91
N VAL A 207 -3.44 -6.89 -11.02
CA VAL A 207 -2.53 -6.63 -9.91
C VAL A 207 -2.31 -5.13 -9.80
N VAL A 208 -2.53 -4.56 -8.61
CA VAL A 208 -2.31 -3.13 -8.34
C VAL A 208 -1.18 -2.99 -7.32
N ASP A 209 -0.11 -2.31 -7.70
CA ASP A 209 1.00 -2.04 -6.80
C ASP A 209 0.83 -0.66 -6.12
N GLU A 210 1.21 -0.58 -4.85
CA GLU A 210 1.14 0.63 -4.01
C GLU A 210 -0.27 1.28 -3.95
N GLN A 211 -1.20 0.53 -3.38
CA GLN A 211 -2.64 0.86 -3.30
C GLN A 211 -2.96 2.27 -2.80
N HIS A 212 -2.17 2.84 -1.90
CA HIS A 212 -2.47 4.14 -1.27
C HIS A 212 -2.63 5.31 -2.26
N ARG A 213 -2.33 5.07 -3.55
CA ARG A 213 -2.50 6.03 -4.66
C ARG A 213 -3.72 5.77 -5.54
N PHE A 214 -4.53 4.74 -5.23
CA PHE A 214 -5.69 4.35 -6.02
C PHE A 214 -6.97 4.31 -5.18
N GLY A 215 -7.95 5.14 -5.56
CA GLY A 215 -9.24 5.21 -4.88
C GLY A 215 -10.22 4.09 -5.27
N VAL A 216 -11.37 4.05 -4.59
CA VAL A 216 -12.47 3.10 -4.87
C VAL A 216 -12.99 3.24 -6.32
N ALA A 217 -13.05 4.48 -6.84
CA ALA A 217 -13.54 4.76 -8.20
C ALA A 217 -12.68 4.09 -9.29
N GLU A 218 -11.35 4.11 -9.12
CA GLU A 218 -10.43 3.47 -10.06
C GLU A 218 -10.55 1.96 -10.02
N ARG A 219 -10.75 1.37 -8.83
CA ARG A 219 -11.03 -0.07 -8.70
C ARG A 219 -12.32 -0.49 -9.43
N MET A 220 -13.37 0.33 -9.36
CA MET A 220 -14.60 0.10 -10.12
C MET A 220 -14.41 0.22 -11.63
N MET A 221 -13.57 1.16 -12.09
CA MET A 221 -13.22 1.28 -13.52
C MET A 221 -12.47 0.04 -14.04
N LEU A 222 -11.60 -0.56 -13.23
CA LEU A 222 -10.89 -1.79 -13.58
C LEU A 222 -11.86 -2.97 -13.81
N GLN A 223 -12.88 -3.09 -12.96
CA GLN A 223 -13.91 -4.13 -13.10
C GLN A 223 -14.81 -3.91 -14.31
N ALA A 224 -15.01 -2.64 -14.73
CA ALA A 224 -15.85 -2.30 -15.88
C ALA A 224 -15.19 -2.55 -17.25
N LYS A 225 -13.87 -2.78 -17.29
CA LYS A 225 -13.11 -3.04 -18.53
C LYS A 225 -13.17 -4.48 -19.03
N ALA A 226 -13.59 -5.41 -18.20
CA ALA A 226 -13.74 -6.81 -18.55
C ALA A 226 -15.21 -7.19 -18.71
N ALA A 227 -15.52 -8.05 -19.66
CA ALA A 227 -16.87 -8.60 -19.84
C ALA A 227 -17.30 -9.43 -18.63
N VAL A 228 -16.32 -10.04 -17.94
CA VAL A 228 -16.48 -10.80 -16.69
C VAL A 228 -15.55 -10.16 -15.66
N PRO A 229 -16.02 -9.89 -14.43
CA PRO A 229 -15.18 -9.27 -13.40
C PRO A 229 -13.88 -10.05 -13.16
N PRO A 230 -12.70 -9.43 -13.32
CA PRO A 230 -11.41 -10.08 -13.10
C PRO A 230 -11.14 -10.26 -11.60
N HIS A 231 -10.27 -11.18 -11.26
CA HIS A 231 -9.66 -11.24 -9.93
C HIS A 231 -8.83 -9.98 -9.69
N LEU A 232 -8.81 -9.48 -8.45
CA LEU A 232 -8.06 -8.30 -8.06
C LEU A 232 -7.11 -8.61 -6.90
N LEU A 233 -5.82 -8.44 -7.14
CA LEU A 233 -4.75 -8.51 -6.15
C LEU A 233 -4.18 -7.12 -5.95
N VAL A 234 -4.30 -6.59 -4.75
CA VAL A 234 -3.78 -5.27 -4.38
C VAL A 234 -2.56 -5.46 -3.50
N MET A 235 -1.48 -4.75 -3.77
CA MET A 235 -0.24 -4.82 -3.00
C MET A 235 0.05 -3.51 -2.29
N THR A 236 0.64 -3.59 -1.09
CA THR A 236 1.16 -2.43 -0.38
C THR A 236 2.49 -2.76 0.30
N ALA A 237 3.45 -1.82 0.21
CA ALA A 237 4.72 -1.92 0.92
C ALA A 237 4.66 -1.32 2.33
N THR A 238 3.60 -0.57 2.65
CA THR A 238 3.35 -0.11 4.01
C THR A 238 2.45 -1.11 4.71
N PRO A 239 2.92 -1.79 5.76
CA PRO A 239 2.03 -2.55 6.62
C PRO A 239 0.93 -1.63 7.18
N ILE A 240 -0.31 -2.07 7.07
CA ILE A 240 -1.47 -1.35 7.59
C ILE A 240 -1.83 -2.00 8.93
N PRO A 241 -1.92 -1.23 10.03
CA PRO A 241 -2.38 -1.75 11.30
C PRO A 241 -3.73 -2.47 11.17
N ARG A 242 -3.92 -3.55 11.93
CA ARG A 242 -5.14 -4.37 11.82
C ARG A 242 -6.42 -3.56 12.00
N THR A 243 -6.39 -2.59 12.87
CA THR A 243 -7.53 -1.68 13.14
C THR A 243 -7.89 -0.85 11.90
N LEU A 244 -6.90 -0.21 11.29
CA LEU A 244 -7.10 0.57 10.06
C LEU A 244 -7.46 -0.31 8.87
N GLN A 245 -6.88 -1.52 8.80
CA GLN A 245 -7.23 -2.49 7.77
C GLN A 245 -8.72 -2.87 7.83
N LEU A 246 -9.25 -3.16 9.01
CA LEU A 246 -10.68 -3.43 9.19
C LEU A 246 -11.53 -2.19 8.89
N ALA A 247 -11.08 -1.00 9.26
CA ALA A 247 -11.82 0.24 9.05
C ALA A 247 -11.94 0.63 7.57
N SER A 248 -10.86 0.44 6.78
CA SER A 248 -10.76 0.95 5.41
C SER A 248 -10.79 -0.15 4.35
N HIS A 249 -10.49 -1.40 4.70
CA HIS A 249 -10.37 -2.52 3.76
C HIS A 249 -11.06 -3.80 4.27
N GLY A 250 -12.10 -3.66 5.09
CA GLY A 250 -12.86 -4.80 5.61
C GLY A 250 -13.52 -5.66 4.54
N GLU A 251 -13.63 -5.12 3.31
CA GLU A 251 -14.15 -5.84 2.13
C GLU A 251 -13.13 -6.80 1.51
N MET A 252 -11.82 -6.68 1.80
CA MET A 252 -10.76 -7.50 1.20
C MET A 252 -10.34 -8.66 2.09
N ASP A 253 -9.99 -9.79 1.48
CA ASP A 253 -9.18 -10.80 2.15
C ASP A 253 -7.73 -10.35 2.20
N VAL A 254 -6.99 -10.75 3.24
CA VAL A 254 -5.64 -10.24 3.48
C VAL A 254 -4.64 -11.36 3.63
N SER A 255 -3.56 -11.26 2.86
CA SER A 255 -2.36 -12.07 3.01
C SER A 255 -1.19 -11.21 3.49
N LYS A 256 -0.41 -11.73 4.44
CA LYS A 256 0.75 -11.03 5.01
C LYS A 256 2.04 -11.77 4.67
N LEU A 257 3.02 -11.03 4.18
CA LEU A 257 4.40 -11.48 4.07
C LEU A 257 5.16 -10.97 5.30
N ASP A 258 5.10 -11.75 6.35
CA ASP A 258 5.68 -11.49 7.67
C ASP A 258 7.08 -12.12 7.83
N GLU A 259 7.65 -12.60 6.74
CA GLU A 259 9.01 -13.14 6.67
C GLU A 259 9.82 -12.41 5.61
N MET A 260 11.10 -12.12 5.92
CA MET A 260 12.03 -11.59 4.93
C MET A 260 12.72 -12.72 4.16
N PRO A 261 12.99 -12.55 2.84
CA PRO A 261 13.76 -13.51 2.07
C PRO A 261 15.15 -13.76 2.69
N PRO A 262 15.67 -15.00 2.60
CA PRO A 262 16.97 -15.34 3.12
C PRO A 262 18.09 -14.52 2.45
N GLY A 263 19.17 -14.25 3.20
CA GLY A 263 20.33 -13.48 2.71
C GLY A 263 20.19 -11.95 2.83
N ARG A 264 19.08 -11.45 3.37
CA ARG A 264 18.92 -10.04 3.66
C ARG A 264 19.38 -9.72 5.09
N GLU A 265 20.38 -8.84 5.20
CA GLU A 265 20.85 -8.37 6.51
C GLU A 265 19.98 -7.22 7.03
N PRO A 266 19.73 -7.15 8.36
CA PRO A 266 19.02 -6.03 8.96
C PRO A 266 19.76 -4.70 8.71
N ILE A 267 19.01 -3.66 8.34
CA ILE A 267 19.57 -2.33 8.11
C ILE A 267 19.88 -1.69 9.46
N GLN A 268 21.17 -1.35 9.68
CA GLN A 268 21.57 -0.64 10.89
C GLN A 268 21.09 0.81 10.86
N THR A 269 20.20 1.16 11.78
CA THR A 269 19.65 2.51 11.89
C THR A 269 20.31 3.27 13.03
N THR A 270 20.84 4.48 12.74
CA THR A 270 21.50 5.34 13.73
C THR A 270 20.86 6.73 13.71
N VAL A 271 20.57 7.27 14.89
CA VAL A 271 20.04 8.63 15.06
C VAL A 271 21.20 9.55 15.47
N ILE A 272 21.46 10.59 14.68
CA ILE A 272 22.61 11.51 14.85
C ILE A 272 22.08 12.96 14.88
N SER A 273 22.63 13.80 15.77
CA SER A 273 22.37 15.26 15.76
C SER A 273 23.00 15.91 14.54
N GLU A 274 22.31 16.90 13.96
CA GLU A 274 22.83 17.74 12.87
C GLU A 274 24.15 18.46 13.21
N ASP A 275 24.44 18.67 14.47
CA ASP A 275 25.73 19.20 14.93
C ASP A 275 26.92 18.32 14.47
N LYS A 276 26.66 17.05 14.15
CA LYS A 276 27.66 16.09 13.65
C LYS A 276 27.62 15.89 12.12
N LEU A 277 26.99 16.82 11.39
CA LEU A 277 26.81 16.71 9.93
C LEU A 277 28.17 16.52 9.21
N ASP A 278 29.20 17.25 9.59
CA ASP A 278 30.52 17.13 8.98
C ASP A 278 31.15 15.74 9.15
N ALA A 279 30.87 15.09 10.28
CA ALA A 279 31.31 13.71 10.52
C ALA A 279 30.52 12.71 9.64
N VAL A 280 29.26 12.97 9.41
CA VAL A 280 28.42 12.15 8.50
C VAL A 280 28.92 12.31 7.06
N ILE A 281 29.20 13.53 6.60
CA ILE A 281 29.74 13.79 5.26
C ILE A 281 31.13 13.16 5.11
N ALA A 282 31.98 13.18 6.14
CA ALA A 282 33.26 12.48 6.13
C ALA A 282 33.08 10.94 6.04
N GLY A 283 32.10 10.41 6.74
CA GLY A 283 31.71 9.00 6.66
C GLY A 283 31.22 8.62 5.26
N LEU A 284 30.41 9.47 4.64
CA LEU A 284 29.94 9.31 3.26
C LEU A 284 31.13 9.22 2.29
N GLY A 285 32.17 10.07 2.46
CA GLY A 285 33.36 10.00 1.64
C GLY A 285 34.01 8.62 1.67
N ARG A 286 34.26 8.07 2.87
CA ARG A 286 34.82 6.71 3.01
C ARG A 286 33.93 5.63 2.37
N HIS A 287 32.60 5.81 2.42
CA HIS A 287 31.66 4.91 1.80
C HIS A 287 31.75 4.92 0.28
N LEU A 288 31.89 6.10 -0.31
CA LEU A 288 32.11 6.28 -1.75
C LEU A 288 33.48 5.74 -2.21
N ASP A 289 34.52 5.93 -1.40
CA ASP A 289 35.88 5.42 -1.67
C ASP A 289 35.88 3.87 -1.67
N ALA A 290 34.99 3.24 -0.91
CA ALA A 290 34.78 1.81 -0.93
C ALA A 290 33.94 1.33 -2.15
N GLY A 291 33.65 2.20 -3.12
CA GLY A 291 32.87 1.88 -4.32
C GLY A 291 31.38 1.67 -4.09
N LYS A 292 30.86 2.10 -2.94
CA LYS A 292 29.44 2.00 -2.59
C LYS A 292 28.68 3.27 -2.95
N GLN A 293 27.36 3.15 -3.06
CA GLN A 293 26.48 4.28 -3.37
C GLN A 293 25.61 4.66 -2.17
N ALA A 294 25.15 5.90 -2.15
CA ALA A 294 24.34 6.42 -1.07
C ALA A 294 23.15 7.27 -1.57
N TYR A 295 22.05 7.18 -0.85
CA TYR A 295 20.97 8.15 -0.93
C TYR A 295 21.14 9.24 0.13
N TRP A 296 20.82 10.47 -0.23
CA TRP A 296 20.74 11.60 0.68
C TRP A 296 19.39 12.29 0.52
N VAL A 297 18.53 12.15 1.53
CA VAL A 297 17.15 12.60 1.48
C VAL A 297 16.98 13.88 2.28
N CYS A 298 16.49 14.93 1.61
CA CYS A 298 16.10 16.20 2.23
C CYS A 298 14.57 16.23 2.43
N PRO A 299 14.07 16.76 3.56
CA PRO A 299 12.63 16.83 3.82
C PRO A 299 11.92 17.77 2.85
N LEU A 300 10.60 17.54 2.68
CA LEU A 300 9.67 18.53 2.16
C LEU A 300 9.05 19.26 3.36
N VAL A 301 9.12 20.58 3.44
CA VAL A 301 8.46 21.39 4.47
C VAL A 301 7.14 21.87 3.90
N GLU A 302 6.02 21.50 4.51
CA GLU A 302 4.65 21.76 4.00
C GLU A 302 4.33 23.24 3.78
N GLU A 303 5.05 24.18 4.43
CA GLU A 303 4.78 25.61 4.35
C GLU A 303 5.32 26.31 3.09
N SER A 304 6.24 25.70 2.35
CA SER A 304 6.75 26.28 1.08
C SER A 304 7.53 25.26 0.25
N GLU A 305 6.90 24.68 -0.77
CA GLU A 305 7.59 23.86 -1.81
C GLU A 305 8.84 24.52 -2.42
N LYS A 306 8.98 25.86 -2.28
CA LYS A 306 10.17 26.59 -2.73
C LYS A 306 11.34 26.43 -1.78
N SER A 307 11.12 26.40 -0.46
CA SER A 307 12.19 26.28 0.53
C SER A 307 12.83 24.88 0.52
N ASP A 308 12.03 23.86 0.23
CA ASP A 308 12.48 22.45 0.22
C ASP A 308 13.35 22.12 -0.97
N LEU A 309 12.99 22.66 -2.12
CA LEU A 309 13.80 22.57 -3.33
C LEU A 309 15.17 23.24 -3.07
N GLN A 310 15.17 24.43 -2.46
CA GLN A 310 16.38 25.16 -2.11
C GLN A 310 17.27 24.37 -1.13
N ALA A 311 16.67 23.66 -0.15
CA ALA A 311 17.42 22.83 0.78
C ALA A 311 18.11 21.65 0.07
N ALA A 312 17.41 20.94 -0.81
CA ALA A 312 17.99 19.85 -1.60
C ALA A 312 19.05 20.35 -2.59
N GLU A 313 18.82 21.48 -3.26
CA GLU A 313 19.78 22.10 -4.14
C GLU A 313 21.03 22.57 -3.38
N ALA A 314 20.87 23.24 -2.24
CA ALA A 314 21.99 23.67 -1.39
C ALA A 314 22.81 22.49 -0.89
N ARG A 315 22.14 21.39 -0.52
CA ARG A 315 22.83 20.16 -0.12
C ARG A 315 23.58 19.53 -1.29
N ALA A 316 22.97 19.47 -2.46
CA ALA A 316 23.63 18.98 -3.66
C ALA A 316 24.89 19.81 -4.00
N VAL A 317 24.82 21.15 -3.93
CA VAL A 317 25.98 22.04 -4.12
C VAL A 317 27.10 21.74 -3.09
N THR A 318 26.73 21.60 -1.81
CA THR A 318 27.69 21.29 -0.74
C THR A 318 28.39 19.94 -0.98
N LEU A 319 27.63 18.91 -1.36
CA LEU A 319 28.20 17.59 -1.62
C LEU A 319 28.98 17.55 -2.93
N THR A 320 28.57 18.29 -3.97
CA THR A 320 29.30 18.42 -5.24
C THR A 320 30.66 19.12 -5.04
N ALA A 321 30.71 20.14 -4.19
CA ALA A 321 31.99 20.81 -3.85
C ALA A 321 33.01 19.82 -3.23
N ARG A 322 32.55 18.75 -2.60
CA ARG A 322 33.41 17.75 -1.96
C ARG A 322 33.64 16.49 -2.78
N PHE A 323 32.62 16.02 -3.54
CA PHE A 323 32.66 14.73 -4.23
C PHE A 323 32.60 14.87 -5.77
N GLY A 324 32.54 16.10 -6.29
CA GLY A 324 32.55 16.38 -7.73
C GLY A 324 31.35 15.81 -8.47
N ASP A 325 31.59 15.30 -9.67
CA ASP A 325 30.55 14.79 -10.59
C ASP A 325 29.89 13.50 -10.14
N LYS A 326 30.26 12.95 -8.97
CA LYS A 326 29.65 11.78 -8.37
C LYS A 326 28.29 12.07 -7.70
N VAL A 327 27.88 13.34 -7.65
CA VAL A 327 26.63 13.76 -7.00
C VAL A 327 25.55 14.04 -8.04
N GLY A 328 24.40 13.37 -7.89
CA GLY A 328 23.19 13.64 -8.66
C GLY A 328 22.10 14.26 -7.79
N LEU A 329 21.22 15.06 -8.38
CA LEU A 329 20.07 15.67 -7.71
C LEU A 329 18.77 15.24 -8.43
N VAL A 330 17.75 14.82 -7.64
CA VAL A 330 16.42 14.52 -8.14
C VAL A 330 15.36 15.12 -7.23
N HIS A 331 14.41 15.87 -7.79
CA HIS A 331 13.32 16.48 -7.04
C HIS A 331 12.01 16.50 -7.86
N GLY A 332 10.89 16.80 -7.19
CA GLY A 332 9.53 16.70 -7.78
C GLY A 332 9.31 17.56 -9.03
N ARG A 333 9.97 18.73 -9.13
CA ARG A 333 9.80 19.70 -10.24
C ARG A 333 10.61 19.36 -11.49
N MET A 334 11.53 18.40 -11.43
CA MET A 334 12.26 17.98 -12.62
C MET A 334 11.32 17.35 -13.63
N LYS A 335 11.56 17.62 -14.91
CA LYS A 335 10.84 16.94 -16.01
C LYS A 335 11.14 15.44 -15.99
N GLY A 336 10.16 14.63 -16.37
CA GLY A 336 10.31 13.18 -16.36
C GLY A 336 11.58 12.66 -17.00
N PRO A 337 11.94 13.08 -18.25
CA PRO A 337 13.15 12.61 -18.92
C PRO A 337 14.44 12.99 -18.19
N GLU A 338 14.51 14.17 -17.57
CA GLU A 338 15.68 14.61 -16.79
C GLU A 338 15.84 13.74 -15.54
N LYS A 339 14.73 13.48 -14.85
CA LYS A 339 14.68 12.61 -13.68
C LYS A 339 15.16 11.20 -14.01
N ASP A 340 14.64 10.65 -15.13
CA ASP A 340 14.99 9.31 -15.61
C ASP A 340 16.48 9.22 -15.97
N ALA A 341 17.03 10.25 -16.58
CA ALA A 341 18.47 10.30 -16.93
C ALA A 341 19.36 10.26 -15.69
N VAL A 342 19.03 11.05 -14.64
CA VAL A 342 19.80 11.04 -13.39
C VAL A 342 19.67 9.69 -12.69
N MET A 343 18.46 9.14 -12.63
CA MET A 343 18.24 7.83 -12.03
C MET A 343 18.97 6.71 -12.76
N ALA A 344 19.00 6.73 -14.10
CA ALA A 344 19.74 5.76 -14.90
C ALA A 344 21.24 5.82 -14.64
N ARG A 345 21.83 7.02 -14.55
CA ARG A 345 23.25 7.23 -14.20
C ARG A 345 23.56 6.71 -12.80
N PHE A 346 22.64 6.93 -11.84
CA PHE A 346 22.82 6.40 -10.49
C PHE A 346 22.72 4.88 -10.47
N ALA A 347 21.75 4.29 -11.16
CA ALA A 347 21.62 2.84 -11.28
C ALA A 347 22.84 2.18 -11.99
N ALA A 348 23.42 2.88 -12.97
CA ALA A 348 24.64 2.43 -13.66
C ALA A 348 25.92 2.56 -12.82
N GLY A 349 25.86 3.18 -11.62
CA GLY A 349 27.02 3.40 -10.77
C GLY A 349 27.91 4.60 -11.16
N GLU A 350 27.48 5.41 -12.13
CA GLU A 350 28.18 6.63 -12.55
C GLU A 350 28.12 7.72 -11.45
N LEU A 351 27.03 7.73 -10.68
CA LEU A 351 26.84 8.61 -9.55
C LEU A 351 27.00 7.81 -8.25
N GLY A 352 27.76 8.36 -7.31
CA GLY A 352 27.99 7.77 -5.99
C GLY A 352 26.92 8.20 -4.97
N VAL A 353 26.42 9.44 -5.09
CA VAL A 353 25.40 9.99 -4.19
C VAL A 353 24.23 10.50 -4.99
N LEU A 354 23.02 10.14 -4.57
CA LEU A 354 21.80 10.72 -5.08
C LEU A 354 21.12 11.56 -4.01
N VAL A 355 21.21 12.89 -4.16
CA VAL A 355 20.45 13.84 -3.34
C VAL A 355 19.03 13.92 -3.86
N ALA A 356 18.05 13.79 -2.98
CA ALA A 356 16.66 13.84 -3.39
C ALA A 356 15.73 14.38 -2.31
N THR A 357 14.58 14.87 -2.73
CA THR A 357 13.43 15.07 -1.86
C THR A 357 12.67 13.75 -1.69
N THR A 358 11.50 13.75 -1.04
CA THR A 358 10.65 12.56 -0.82
C THR A 358 10.25 11.80 -2.10
N VAL A 359 10.51 12.35 -3.28
CA VAL A 359 10.27 11.67 -4.58
C VAL A 359 10.94 10.28 -4.66
N ILE A 360 11.95 10.02 -3.84
CA ILE A 360 12.61 8.70 -3.71
C ILE A 360 11.72 7.64 -3.04
N GLU A 361 10.66 8.01 -2.36
CA GLU A 361 9.68 7.03 -1.83
C GLU A 361 9.18 6.07 -2.91
N VAL A 362 9.14 6.56 -4.16
CA VAL A 362 8.76 5.79 -5.35
C VAL A 362 9.97 5.72 -6.29
N GLY A 363 10.86 4.74 -6.10
CA GLY A 363 12.10 4.79 -6.84
C GLY A 363 12.73 3.46 -7.24
N VAL A 364 13.76 3.61 -8.06
CA VAL A 364 14.57 2.56 -8.65
C VAL A 364 15.30 1.76 -7.58
N ASP A 365 15.34 0.46 -7.78
CA ASP A 365 16.14 -0.48 -6.98
C ASP A 365 17.61 -0.39 -7.39
N VAL A 366 18.48 0.04 -6.49
CA VAL A 366 19.92 0.12 -6.71
C VAL A 366 20.64 -0.75 -5.68
N PRO A 367 21.00 -1.99 -6.02
CA PRO A 367 21.59 -2.94 -5.07
C PRO A 367 22.88 -2.45 -4.40
N ASN A 368 23.67 -1.61 -5.10
CA ASN A 368 24.93 -1.05 -4.59
C ASN A 368 24.73 0.13 -3.63
N ALA A 369 23.52 0.67 -3.51
CA ALA A 369 23.19 1.72 -2.55
C ALA A 369 22.98 1.09 -1.17
N THR A 370 23.98 1.19 -0.31
CA THR A 370 24.01 0.56 1.01
C THR A 370 24.00 1.58 2.16
N LEU A 371 23.92 2.87 1.85
CA LEU A 371 23.78 3.95 2.82
C LEU A 371 22.61 4.86 2.43
N ILE A 372 21.77 5.21 3.41
CA ILE A 372 20.80 6.29 3.28
C ILE A 372 20.96 7.27 4.44
N VAL A 373 21.04 8.55 4.12
CA VAL A 373 21.04 9.65 5.08
C VAL A 373 19.73 10.42 4.91
N ILE A 374 18.98 10.62 5.99
CA ILE A 374 17.72 11.35 6.00
C ILE A 374 17.86 12.56 6.89
N GLU A 375 17.85 13.76 6.29
CA GLU A 375 17.92 15.03 7.03
C GLU A 375 16.59 15.36 7.68
N HIS A 376 16.64 16.04 8.85
CA HIS A 376 15.47 16.42 9.63
C HIS A 376 14.48 15.25 9.79
N ALA A 377 14.99 14.07 10.11
CA ALA A 377 14.22 12.84 10.21
C ALA A 377 13.05 12.95 11.22
N ASP A 378 13.14 13.88 12.16
CA ASP A 378 12.10 14.22 13.13
C ASP A 378 10.82 14.81 12.50
N ARG A 379 10.89 15.30 11.25
CA ARG A 379 9.76 15.86 10.49
C ARG A 379 9.01 14.84 9.65
N PHE A 380 9.59 13.65 9.46
CA PHE A 380 8.97 12.58 8.69
C PHE A 380 8.01 11.73 9.53
N GLY A 381 6.95 11.23 8.90
CA GLY A 381 6.13 10.16 9.47
C GLY A 381 6.89 8.83 9.53
N LEU A 382 6.53 7.97 10.49
CA LEU A 382 7.18 6.66 10.65
C LEU A 382 7.07 5.78 9.41
N ALA A 383 5.92 5.77 8.75
CA ALA A 383 5.71 5.05 7.51
C ALA A 383 6.67 5.51 6.38
N GLN A 384 6.87 6.84 6.26
CA GLN A 384 7.81 7.41 5.28
C GLN A 384 9.26 7.04 5.61
N LEU A 385 9.68 7.18 6.88
CA LEU A 385 11.02 6.79 7.31
C LEU A 385 11.27 5.30 7.03
N HIS A 386 10.28 4.45 7.28
CA HIS A 386 10.37 3.02 7.03
C HIS A 386 10.49 2.71 5.53
N GLN A 387 9.71 3.35 4.68
CA GLN A 387 9.80 3.21 3.22
C GLN A 387 11.16 3.68 2.68
N LEU A 388 11.64 4.85 3.16
CA LEU A 388 12.95 5.39 2.80
C LEU A 388 14.07 4.45 3.25
N ARG A 389 14.04 3.96 4.49
CA ARG A 389 14.99 2.96 4.98
C ARG A 389 15.03 1.72 4.11
N GLY A 390 13.89 1.26 3.64
CA GLY A 390 13.77 0.09 2.76
C GLY A 390 14.38 0.28 1.36
N ARG A 391 14.85 1.49 1.00
CA ARG A 391 15.54 1.76 -0.28
C ARG A 391 16.97 1.22 -0.30
N VAL A 392 17.53 0.91 0.83
CA VAL A 392 18.84 0.25 0.96
C VAL A 392 18.69 -1.18 1.45
N GLY A 393 19.75 -1.98 1.45
CA GLY A 393 19.73 -3.37 1.90
C GLY A 393 19.12 -4.35 0.89
N ARG A 394 19.20 -4.05 -0.41
CA ARG A 394 18.70 -4.91 -1.49
C ARG A 394 19.81 -5.69 -2.21
N GLY A 395 21.07 -5.24 -2.10
CA GLY A 395 22.27 -5.99 -2.46
C GLY A 395 22.75 -6.79 -1.24
N GLY A 396 23.59 -7.78 -1.43
CA GLY A 396 24.22 -8.48 -0.29
C GLY A 396 25.14 -7.53 0.50
N GLY A 397 25.16 -7.69 1.84
CA GLY A 397 26.03 -6.95 2.75
C GLY A 397 25.34 -5.89 3.60
N GLN A 398 26.10 -5.41 4.59
CA GLN A 398 25.62 -4.51 5.63
C GLN A 398 25.21 -3.15 5.05
N SER A 399 24.01 -2.71 5.41
CA SER A 399 23.44 -1.44 5.00
C SER A 399 23.11 -0.54 6.19
N HIS A 400 23.21 0.77 5.99
CA HIS A 400 23.08 1.75 7.06
C HIS A 400 22.01 2.79 6.72
N CYS A 401 21.22 3.17 7.73
CA CYS A 401 20.28 4.27 7.69
C CYS A 401 20.69 5.29 8.76
N ILE A 402 21.05 6.50 8.34
CA ILE A 402 21.38 7.60 9.24
C ILE A 402 20.21 8.57 9.28
N LEU A 403 19.62 8.71 10.46
CA LEU A 403 18.56 9.67 10.74
C LEU A 403 19.17 10.91 11.37
N LEU A 404 19.34 11.99 10.59
CA LEU A 404 19.81 13.27 11.12
C LEU A 404 18.60 14.00 11.74
N ARG A 405 18.77 14.41 12.99
CA ARG A 405 17.76 15.12 13.74
C ARG A 405 18.16 16.54 14.07
N GLY A 406 17.20 17.46 14.05
CA GLY A 406 17.39 18.80 14.57
C GLY A 406 17.57 18.85 16.09
N ASN A 407 17.83 20.05 16.61
CA ASN A 407 17.89 20.32 18.04
C ASN A 407 16.47 20.54 18.60
N GLY A 408 16.24 20.18 19.87
CA GLY A 408 14.95 20.45 20.55
C GLY A 408 13.82 19.48 20.16
N LEU A 409 14.10 18.18 20.05
CA LEU A 409 13.08 17.17 19.74
C LEU A 409 11.92 17.16 20.75
N SER A 410 10.69 17.13 20.23
CA SER A 410 9.50 16.79 21.01
C SER A 410 9.61 15.34 21.56
N GLU A 411 8.86 15.03 22.59
CA GLU A 411 8.81 13.68 23.16
C GLU A 411 8.34 12.66 22.10
N THR A 412 7.32 13.01 21.32
CA THR A 412 6.80 12.18 20.22
C THR A 412 7.85 11.95 19.14
N SER A 413 8.59 12.99 18.71
CA SER A 413 9.65 12.82 17.71
C SER A 413 10.79 11.94 18.24
N ARG A 414 11.14 12.07 19.51
CA ARG A 414 12.14 11.22 20.16
C ARG A 414 11.69 9.76 20.19
N ALA A 415 10.44 9.49 20.54
CA ALA A 415 9.87 8.14 20.56
C ALA A 415 9.85 7.53 19.16
N ARG A 416 9.43 8.29 18.11
CA ARG A 416 9.44 7.85 16.71
C ARG A 416 10.83 7.48 16.22
N LEU A 417 11.82 8.34 16.42
CA LEU A 417 13.19 8.06 15.99
C LEU A 417 13.83 6.91 16.78
N GLY A 418 13.49 6.78 18.07
CA GLY A 418 13.86 5.64 18.90
C GLY A 418 13.33 4.33 18.34
N LEU A 419 12.04 4.29 17.99
CA LEU A 419 11.41 3.11 17.39
C LEU A 419 12.09 2.70 16.07
N MET A 420 12.38 3.66 15.19
CA MET A 420 13.08 3.39 13.92
C MET A 420 14.48 2.80 14.13
N ARG A 421 15.18 3.17 15.21
CA ARG A 421 16.47 2.60 15.59
C ARG A 421 16.34 1.18 16.12
N ASP A 422 15.32 0.92 16.94
CA ASP A 422 15.21 -0.29 17.76
C ASP A 422 14.54 -1.46 17.02
N THR A 423 13.78 -1.21 15.94
CA THR A 423 13.15 -2.26 15.13
C THR A 423 13.25 -2.04 13.63
N THR A 424 13.36 -3.13 12.89
CA THR A 424 13.25 -3.15 11.42
C THR A 424 11.90 -3.69 10.94
N ASP A 425 11.07 -4.22 11.82
CA ASP A 425 9.76 -4.80 11.49
C ASP A 425 8.74 -3.70 11.16
N GLY A 426 8.31 -3.67 9.90
CA GLY A 426 7.34 -2.69 9.41
C GLY A 426 5.95 -2.82 10.03
N PHE A 427 5.53 -4.02 10.43
CA PHE A 427 4.24 -4.23 11.11
C PHE A 427 4.25 -3.63 12.51
N VAL A 428 5.33 -3.84 13.26
CA VAL A 428 5.53 -3.22 14.59
C VAL A 428 5.58 -1.70 14.48
N ILE A 429 6.29 -1.17 13.46
CA ILE A 429 6.39 0.27 13.22
C ILE A 429 5.01 0.85 12.92
N ALA A 430 4.21 0.20 12.09
CA ALA A 430 2.87 0.66 11.73
C ALA A 430 1.90 0.68 12.92
N GLU A 431 1.93 -0.36 13.77
CA GLU A 431 1.11 -0.42 14.99
C GLU A 431 1.50 0.68 15.98
N ARG A 432 2.80 0.90 16.19
CA ARG A 432 3.31 1.96 17.06
C ARG A 432 3.09 3.37 16.49
N ASP A 433 3.12 3.54 15.16
CA ASP A 433 2.77 4.82 14.52
C ASP A 433 1.32 5.21 14.83
N LEU A 434 0.41 4.23 14.78
CA LEU A 434 -0.99 4.42 15.16
C LEU A 434 -1.14 4.88 16.62
N GLU A 435 -0.39 4.26 17.54
CA GLU A 435 -0.40 4.61 18.95
C GLU A 435 0.19 6.02 19.21
N LEU A 436 1.33 6.35 18.56
CA LEU A 436 2.06 7.61 18.79
C LEU A 436 1.40 8.85 18.16
N ARG A 437 0.72 8.68 17.02
CA ARG A 437 -0.03 9.79 16.40
C ARG A 437 -1.28 10.12 17.17
N GLY A 438 -1.70 9.23 18.07
CA GLY A 438 -3.05 9.29 18.56
C GLY A 438 -3.96 9.16 17.34
N ALA A 439 -4.84 8.26 17.33
CA ALA A 439 -5.60 7.92 16.14
C ALA A 439 -6.48 9.09 15.60
N GLY A 440 -6.48 10.31 16.16
CA GLY A 440 -7.13 11.54 15.67
C GLY A 440 -6.50 12.11 14.41
N GLU A 441 -5.20 12.06 14.31
CA GLU A 441 -4.45 12.59 13.16
C GLU A 441 -4.57 11.71 11.91
N LEU A 442 -4.63 10.38 12.10
CA LEU A 442 -4.75 9.40 11.01
C LEU A 442 -6.15 9.37 10.36
N LEU A 443 -7.19 9.68 11.13
CA LEU A 443 -8.56 9.79 10.63
C LEU A 443 -8.93 11.22 10.18
N GLY A 444 -8.09 12.21 10.50
CA GLY A 444 -8.29 13.63 10.18
C GLY A 444 -7.50 14.14 8.98
N THR A 445 -6.42 13.49 8.57
CA THR A 445 -5.71 13.86 7.34
C THR A 445 -6.54 13.42 6.14
N ARG A 446 -7.12 14.37 5.45
CA ARG A 446 -7.82 14.22 4.17
C ARG A 446 -6.86 13.67 3.11
N GLN A 447 -6.62 12.37 3.12
CA GLN A 447 -6.27 11.68 1.89
C GLN A 447 -7.60 11.49 1.15
N SER A 448 -7.68 11.99 -0.05
CA SER A 448 -8.88 12.03 -0.89
C SER A 448 -9.56 10.66 -0.95
N GLY A 449 -10.70 10.51 -0.26
CA GLY A 449 -11.56 9.33 -0.31
C GLY A 449 -11.69 8.51 0.98
N GLU A 450 -10.98 8.81 2.08
CA GLU A 450 -11.15 8.10 3.35
C GLU A 450 -12.35 8.62 4.14
N GLN A 451 -13.13 7.68 4.66
CA GLN A 451 -14.33 7.95 5.45
C GLN A 451 -13.93 8.41 6.85
N THR A 452 -14.29 9.64 7.21
CA THR A 452 -14.06 10.17 8.56
C THR A 452 -15.13 9.68 9.52
N PHE A 453 -14.71 9.17 10.68
CA PHE A 453 -15.59 8.91 11.81
C PHE A 453 -15.85 10.21 12.57
N ARG A 454 -17.10 10.43 12.98
CA ARG A 454 -17.54 11.67 13.69
C ARG A 454 -17.62 11.47 15.19
N LEU A 455 -18.02 10.27 15.62
CA LEU A 455 -18.25 9.92 17.02
C LEU A 455 -17.17 8.99 17.57
N ALA A 456 -16.71 8.05 16.76
CA ALA A 456 -15.64 7.17 17.15
C ALA A 456 -14.31 7.95 17.15
N THR A 457 -13.75 8.07 18.36
CA THR A 457 -12.35 8.50 18.49
C THR A 457 -11.47 7.33 18.10
N PRO A 458 -10.25 7.58 17.85
CA PRO A 458 -9.26 6.57 17.51
C PRO A 458 -9.05 5.48 18.54
N ASP A 459 -9.00 5.84 19.80
CA ASP A 459 -8.89 4.86 20.88
C ASP A 459 -10.15 4.00 20.97
N SER A 460 -11.33 4.63 20.85
CA SER A 460 -12.59 3.90 20.79
C SER A 460 -12.70 3.03 19.53
N LEU A 461 -12.23 3.50 18.37
CA LEU A 461 -12.20 2.72 17.15
C LEU A 461 -11.35 1.46 17.33
N ALA A 462 -10.14 1.57 17.86
CA ALA A 462 -9.25 0.43 18.10
C ALA A 462 -9.91 -0.64 18.99
N SER A 463 -10.63 -0.22 20.03
CA SER A 463 -11.31 -1.12 20.97
C SER A 463 -12.61 -1.72 20.40
N LEU A 464 -13.35 -0.98 19.59
CA LEU A 464 -14.70 -1.35 19.15
C LEU A 464 -14.74 -2.09 17.82
N ILE A 465 -13.75 -1.86 16.92
CA ILE A 465 -13.84 -2.31 15.54
C ILE A 465 -13.90 -3.82 15.38
N VAL A 466 -13.20 -4.55 16.23
CA VAL A 466 -13.19 -6.03 16.17
C VAL A 466 -14.57 -6.59 16.52
N SER A 467 -15.19 -6.05 17.58
CA SER A 467 -16.55 -6.47 17.98
C SER A 467 -17.60 -6.01 16.98
N ALA A 468 -17.47 -4.81 16.43
CA ALA A 468 -18.36 -4.29 15.42
C ALA A 468 -18.28 -5.09 14.10
N ASN A 469 -17.08 -5.49 13.67
CA ASN A 469 -16.92 -6.36 12.50
C ASN A 469 -17.51 -7.75 12.73
N ALA A 470 -17.28 -8.34 13.91
CA ALA A 470 -17.84 -9.65 14.24
C ALA A 470 -19.40 -9.61 14.28
N ASP A 471 -19.96 -8.56 14.85
CA ASP A 471 -21.41 -8.36 14.94
C ASP A 471 -22.05 -8.10 13.57
N ALA A 472 -21.39 -7.30 12.72
CA ALA A 472 -21.85 -7.05 11.35
C ALA A 472 -21.79 -8.32 10.49
N ARG A 473 -20.75 -9.16 10.64
CA ARG A 473 -20.66 -10.48 9.97
C ARG A 473 -21.77 -11.42 10.42
N LEU A 474 -22.01 -11.48 11.73
CA LEU A 474 -23.09 -12.30 12.27
C LEU A 474 -24.45 -11.89 11.68
N LEU A 475 -24.69 -10.59 11.54
CA LEU A 475 -25.91 -10.09 10.91
C LEU A 475 -25.97 -10.44 9.42
N GLU A 476 -24.87 -10.27 8.68
CA GLU A 476 -24.78 -10.62 7.26
C GLU A 476 -25.06 -12.12 7.04
N ASP A 477 -24.47 -12.98 7.87
CA ASP A 477 -24.63 -14.43 7.77
C ASP A 477 -26.09 -14.85 8.06
N GLN A 478 -26.76 -14.20 9.01
CA GLN A 478 -28.13 -14.52 9.41
C GLN A 478 -29.20 -13.86 8.54
N ASP A 479 -28.94 -12.64 8.07
CA ASP A 479 -29.90 -11.81 7.34
C ASP A 479 -29.22 -10.88 6.34
N ARG A 480 -28.61 -11.45 5.33
CA ARG A 480 -27.87 -10.69 4.29
C ARG A 480 -28.74 -9.62 3.60
N ALA A 481 -30.04 -9.87 3.47
CA ALA A 481 -30.98 -8.94 2.83
C ALA A 481 -31.53 -7.87 3.78
N LEU A 482 -31.14 -7.89 5.05
CA LEU A 482 -31.58 -6.99 6.11
C LEU A 482 -33.12 -6.88 6.19
N LYS A 483 -33.83 -8.02 6.20
CA LYS A 483 -35.30 -8.11 6.22
C LYS A 483 -35.88 -8.39 7.60
N THR A 484 -35.11 -8.99 8.50
CA THR A 484 -35.51 -9.21 9.88
C THR A 484 -35.69 -7.89 10.62
N GLU A 485 -36.31 -7.89 11.80
CA GLU A 485 -36.45 -6.67 12.63
C GLU A 485 -35.08 -6.03 12.93
N ARG A 486 -34.09 -6.83 13.31
CA ARG A 486 -32.72 -6.40 13.53
C ARG A 486 -32.07 -5.89 12.24
N GLY A 487 -32.27 -6.60 11.12
CA GLY A 487 -31.77 -6.18 9.80
C GLY A 487 -32.35 -4.84 9.35
N GLN A 488 -33.65 -4.63 9.54
CA GLN A 488 -34.29 -3.34 9.24
C GLN A 488 -33.75 -2.21 10.14
N ALA A 489 -33.51 -2.50 11.42
CA ALA A 489 -32.87 -1.54 12.32
C ALA A 489 -31.45 -1.20 11.86
N ALA A 490 -30.63 -2.21 11.49
CA ALA A 490 -29.28 -2.00 10.96
C ALA A 490 -29.28 -1.19 9.65
N ARG A 491 -30.28 -1.39 8.80
CA ARG A 491 -30.48 -0.58 7.59
C ARG A 491 -30.74 0.89 7.93
N MET A 492 -31.46 1.18 9.02
CA MET A 492 -31.62 2.56 9.51
C MET A 492 -30.31 3.13 10.02
N ALA A 493 -29.46 2.33 10.68
CA ALA A 493 -28.13 2.77 11.09
C ALA A 493 -27.27 3.19 9.88
N LEU A 494 -27.34 2.46 8.76
CA LEU A 494 -26.63 2.87 7.52
C LEU A 494 -27.05 4.25 7.04
N TYR A 495 -28.33 4.62 7.09
CA TYR A 495 -28.78 5.97 6.73
C TYR A 495 -28.34 7.03 7.77
N LEU A 496 -28.43 6.72 9.07
CA LEU A 496 -28.02 7.63 10.13
C LEU A 496 -26.55 8.05 10.05
N PHE A 497 -25.70 7.13 9.63
CA PHE A 497 -24.26 7.36 9.54
C PHE A 497 -23.78 7.61 8.11
N GLU A 498 -24.68 8.02 7.20
CA GLU A 498 -24.36 8.41 5.81
C GLU A 498 -23.64 7.30 5.02
N ARG A 499 -24.12 6.07 5.18
CA ARG A 499 -23.69 4.87 4.44
C ARG A 499 -24.76 4.36 3.46
N ASP A 500 -25.63 5.24 3.02
CA ASP A 500 -26.80 4.94 2.17
C ASP A 500 -26.41 4.39 0.79
N ALA A 501 -25.22 4.69 0.26
CA ALA A 501 -24.71 4.06 -0.94
C ALA A 501 -24.67 2.51 -0.80
N ALA A 502 -24.36 1.98 0.39
CA ALA A 502 -24.41 0.55 0.66
C ALA A 502 -25.85 -0.02 0.66
N VAL A 503 -26.85 0.79 1.02
CA VAL A 503 -28.26 0.38 0.96
C VAL A 503 -28.75 0.20 -0.48
N GLY A 504 -28.18 0.98 -1.41
CA GLY A 504 -28.44 0.81 -2.85
C GLY A 504 -28.11 -0.60 -3.35
N LEU A 505 -27.08 -1.22 -2.79
CA LEU A 505 -26.62 -2.57 -3.17
C LEU A 505 -27.61 -3.66 -2.74
N LEU A 506 -28.37 -3.45 -1.64
CA LEU A 506 -29.43 -4.38 -1.20
C LEU A 506 -30.64 -4.45 -2.15
N ARG A 507 -30.79 -3.47 -3.06
CA ARG A 507 -31.91 -3.40 -4.01
C ARG A 507 -31.53 -4.00 -5.37
N ALA A 508 -30.26 -4.21 -5.64
CA ALA A 508 -29.76 -4.73 -6.91
C ALA A 508 -29.68 -6.27 -6.95
N GLY A 509 -29.81 -6.97 -5.82
CA GLY A 509 -29.93 -8.43 -5.68
C GLY A 509 -31.28 -8.79 -5.13
#